data_21acac597229884f00c018f6c47dba32
#
_entry.id   21acac597229884f00c018f6c47dba32
#
_cell.length_a   1.000
_cell.length_b   1.000
_cell.length_c   1.000
_cell.angle_alpha   90.00
_cell.angle_beta   90.00
_cell.angle_gamma   90.00
#
_symmetry.space_group_name_H-M   'P 1'
#
loop_
_entity.id
_entity.type
_entity.pdbx_description
1 polymer ?
#
loop_
_entity_poly.entity_id
_entity_poly.type
_entity_poly.pdbx_seq_one_letter_code
_entity_poly.pdbx_strand_id
1 'polypeptide(L)'
;MQETSTSSYTDVLNTADAWANKYIEYCTAQGIVSGVGGNRFAPASSVTGTQLAKMLLVSLGYNAVTEGYQDSDAWTVNVNTDAVNAGLYKELEDVDMSAALTRDDAAQMFWNALQAKTVKYLTDSTGAIEWGKTLLEKVYNAYTVEGILTAIDYNVDTEEYTYTVDGKEYTTTQDFSALFAMNVTVLAKDD
;
A
#
# COMPACT_ATOMS: atom_id res chain seq x y z
N MET A 1 -1.38 -17.52 11.58
CA MET A 1 -2.71 -17.83 11.02
C MET A 1 -2.92 -19.35 11.10
N GLN A 2 -4.06 -19.78 11.65
CA GLN A 2 -4.41 -21.21 11.66
C GLN A 2 -4.86 -21.65 10.25
N GLU A 3 -4.60 -22.91 9.90
CA GLU A 3 -5.17 -23.51 8.69
C GLU A 3 -6.68 -23.66 8.89
N THR A 4 -7.47 -23.02 8.03
CA THR A 4 -8.92 -23.15 8.06
C THR A 4 -9.32 -24.28 7.10
N SER A 5 -10.00 -25.28 7.63
CA SER A 5 -10.56 -26.40 6.85
C SER A 5 -11.89 -26.06 6.16
N THR A 6 -12.37 -24.83 6.37
CA THR A 6 -13.61 -24.30 5.81
C THR A 6 -13.36 -23.02 5.05
N SER A 7 -14.16 -22.73 4.04
CA SER A 7 -14.12 -21.48 3.29
C SER A 7 -15.52 -20.88 3.19
N SER A 8 -15.57 -19.55 3.24
CA SER A 8 -16.77 -18.76 2.92
C SER A 8 -17.12 -18.82 1.42
N TYR A 9 -16.16 -19.29 0.60
CA TYR A 9 -16.28 -19.34 -0.84
C TYR A 9 -16.22 -20.77 -1.38
N THR A 10 -17.03 -21.07 -2.39
CA THR A 10 -17.20 -22.42 -2.94
C THR A 10 -16.09 -22.84 -3.89
N ASP A 11 -15.30 -21.90 -4.39
CA ASP A 11 -14.32 -22.07 -5.47
C ASP A 11 -12.87 -21.95 -4.99
N VAL A 12 -12.59 -22.11 -3.69
CA VAL A 12 -11.24 -21.98 -3.14
C VAL A 12 -10.66 -23.34 -2.70
N LEU A 13 -11.33 -24.06 -1.79
CA LEU A 13 -10.74 -25.22 -1.09
C LEU A 13 -10.44 -26.45 -1.98
N ASN A 14 -11.21 -26.68 -3.04
CA ASN A 14 -11.07 -27.86 -3.90
C ASN A 14 -10.31 -27.54 -5.20
N THR A 15 -9.40 -26.57 -5.15
CA THR A 15 -8.63 -26.08 -6.30
C THR A 15 -7.13 -26.04 -5.98
N ALA A 16 -6.30 -25.77 -6.99
CA ALA A 16 -4.87 -25.51 -6.80
C ALA A 16 -4.61 -24.31 -5.88
N ASP A 17 -5.60 -23.43 -5.68
CA ASP A 17 -5.52 -22.21 -4.89
C ASP A 17 -5.92 -22.38 -3.42
N ALA A 18 -6.20 -23.62 -2.98
CA ALA A 18 -6.61 -23.94 -1.60
C ALA A 18 -5.61 -23.41 -0.54
N TRP A 19 -4.33 -23.32 -0.88
CA TRP A 19 -3.30 -22.75 -0.02
C TRP A 19 -3.58 -21.27 0.37
N ALA A 20 -4.29 -20.54 -0.48
CA ALA A 20 -4.62 -19.14 -0.27
C ALA A 20 -5.80 -18.94 0.68
N ASN A 21 -6.58 -20.00 1.00
CA ASN A 21 -7.81 -19.90 1.77
C ASN A 21 -7.66 -19.12 3.08
N LYS A 22 -6.62 -19.40 3.86
CA LYS A 22 -6.37 -18.69 5.13
C LYS A 22 -6.16 -17.19 4.97
N TYR A 23 -5.57 -16.75 3.87
CA TYR A 23 -5.37 -15.34 3.56
C TYR A 23 -6.67 -14.69 3.07
N ILE A 24 -7.41 -15.40 2.21
CA ILE A 24 -8.71 -14.97 1.69
C ILE A 24 -9.69 -14.75 2.85
N GLU A 25 -9.84 -15.74 3.74
CA GLU A 25 -10.72 -15.65 4.90
C GLU A 25 -10.33 -14.52 5.85
N TYR A 26 -9.01 -14.36 6.12
CA TYR A 26 -8.53 -13.26 6.93
C TYR A 26 -8.83 -11.90 6.31
N CYS A 27 -8.50 -11.70 5.04
CA CYS A 27 -8.74 -10.43 4.34
C CYS A 27 -10.24 -10.15 4.17
N THR A 28 -11.07 -11.19 3.99
CA THR A 28 -12.53 -11.05 3.96
C THR A 28 -13.06 -10.60 5.31
N ALA A 29 -12.60 -11.20 6.41
CA ALA A 29 -12.99 -10.81 7.77
C ALA A 29 -12.56 -9.38 8.13
N GLN A 30 -11.48 -8.87 7.53
CA GLN A 30 -11.05 -7.48 7.68
C GLN A 30 -11.73 -6.52 6.69
N GLY A 31 -12.59 -7.01 5.79
CA GLY A 31 -13.24 -6.19 4.76
C GLY A 31 -12.30 -5.71 3.63
N ILE A 32 -11.06 -6.19 3.60
CA ILE A 32 -10.06 -5.82 2.57
C ILE A 32 -10.48 -6.36 1.21
N VAL A 33 -10.92 -7.62 1.16
CA VAL A 33 -11.42 -8.28 -0.03
C VAL A 33 -12.89 -8.69 0.14
N SER A 34 -13.57 -8.85 -0.98
CA SER A 34 -14.90 -9.44 -1.05
C SER A 34 -14.97 -10.39 -2.25
N GLY A 35 -15.88 -11.36 -2.21
CA GLY A 35 -16.11 -12.25 -3.35
C GLY A 35 -16.70 -11.53 -4.57
N VAL A 36 -16.72 -12.25 -5.69
CA VAL A 36 -17.26 -11.77 -6.97
C VAL A 36 -18.76 -12.03 -7.13
N GLY A 37 -19.45 -12.42 -6.06
CA GLY A 37 -20.85 -12.80 -6.04
C GLY A 37 -21.06 -14.32 -6.12
N GLY A 38 -22.27 -14.78 -5.80
CA GLY A 38 -22.64 -16.21 -5.83
C GLY A 38 -21.78 -17.08 -4.92
N ASN A 39 -21.32 -16.59 -3.78
CA ASN A 39 -20.39 -17.24 -2.86
C ASN A 39 -19.07 -17.69 -3.54
N ARG A 40 -18.60 -16.95 -4.53
CA ARG A 40 -17.33 -17.21 -5.22
C ARG A 40 -16.34 -16.09 -4.97
N PHE A 41 -15.05 -16.47 -4.88
CA PHE A 41 -13.91 -15.55 -4.74
C PHE A 41 -13.18 -15.29 -6.06
N ALA A 42 -13.13 -16.31 -6.92
CA ALA A 42 -12.40 -16.34 -8.19
C ALA A 42 -10.87 -16.13 -8.01
N PRO A 43 -10.18 -16.99 -7.23
CA PRO A 43 -8.78 -16.77 -6.83
C PRO A 43 -7.80 -16.72 -8.01
N ALA A 44 -8.11 -17.40 -9.12
CA ALA A 44 -7.28 -17.42 -10.32
C ALA A 44 -7.51 -16.23 -11.27
N SER A 45 -8.46 -15.34 -10.95
CA SER A 45 -8.74 -14.17 -11.80
C SER A 45 -7.69 -13.09 -11.62
N SER A 46 -7.42 -12.38 -12.71
CA SER A 46 -6.58 -11.17 -12.66
C SER A 46 -7.24 -10.08 -11.81
N VAL A 47 -6.43 -9.26 -11.15
CA VAL A 47 -6.88 -8.12 -10.34
C VAL A 47 -6.71 -6.84 -11.17
N THR A 48 -7.74 -5.99 -11.20
CA THR A 48 -7.67 -4.66 -11.83
C THR A 48 -7.08 -3.62 -10.88
N GLY A 49 -6.62 -2.48 -11.43
CA GLY A 49 -6.09 -1.37 -10.64
C GLY A 49 -7.09 -0.85 -9.61
N THR A 50 -8.34 -0.65 -10.02
CA THR A 50 -9.42 -0.22 -9.11
C THR A 50 -9.69 -1.23 -8.00
N GLN A 51 -9.63 -2.54 -8.29
CA GLN A 51 -9.79 -3.58 -7.27
C GLN A 51 -8.65 -3.56 -6.25
N LEU A 52 -7.39 -3.44 -6.72
CA LEU A 52 -6.24 -3.32 -5.83
C LEU A 52 -6.32 -2.03 -5.01
N ALA A 53 -6.71 -0.90 -5.62
CA ALA A 53 -6.88 0.37 -4.92
C ALA A 53 -7.89 0.24 -3.76
N LYS A 54 -9.04 -0.41 -3.98
CA LYS A 54 -10.01 -0.69 -2.91
C LYS A 54 -9.37 -1.45 -1.75
N MET A 55 -8.59 -2.50 -2.03
CA MET A 55 -7.91 -3.29 -1.00
C MET A 55 -6.93 -2.43 -0.19
N LEU A 56 -6.16 -1.59 -0.88
CA LEU A 56 -5.18 -0.70 -0.26
C LEU A 56 -5.84 0.40 0.58
N LEU A 57 -6.91 1.04 0.08
CA LEU A 57 -7.67 2.04 0.83
C LEU A 57 -8.24 1.45 2.13
N VAL A 58 -8.85 0.28 2.08
CA VAL A 58 -9.36 -0.39 3.30
C VAL A 58 -8.20 -0.72 4.26
N SER A 59 -7.04 -1.13 3.74
CA SER A 59 -5.85 -1.37 4.57
C SER A 59 -5.30 -0.09 5.22
N LEU A 60 -5.49 1.07 4.58
CA LEU A 60 -5.18 2.39 5.13
C LEU A 60 -6.19 2.88 6.17
N GLY A 61 -7.34 2.19 6.32
CA GLY A 61 -8.36 2.51 7.30
C GLY A 61 -9.65 3.10 6.73
N TYR A 62 -9.78 3.24 5.41
CA TYR A 62 -11.03 3.67 4.78
C TYR A 62 -12.14 2.64 5.04
N ASN A 63 -13.32 3.11 5.40
CA ASN A 63 -14.46 2.25 5.64
C ASN A 63 -15.24 2.03 4.34
N ALA A 64 -15.18 0.80 3.81
CA ALA A 64 -15.78 0.45 2.52
C ALA A 64 -17.31 0.71 2.44
N VAL A 65 -18.01 0.68 3.56
CA VAL A 65 -19.47 0.99 3.59
C VAL A 65 -19.68 2.49 3.55
N THR A 66 -18.97 3.24 4.40
CA THR A 66 -19.10 4.70 4.49
C THR A 66 -18.72 5.38 3.18
N GLU A 67 -17.64 4.91 2.52
CA GLU A 67 -17.16 5.46 1.26
C GLU A 67 -17.89 4.90 0.02
N GLY A 68 -18.86 4.00 0.21
CA GLY A 68 -19.63 3.44 -0.89
C GLY A 68 -18.84 2.55 -1.84
N TYR A 69 -17.84 1.81 -1.31
CA TYR A 69 -17.05 0.82 -2.09
C TYR A 69 -17.77 -0.53 -2.25
N GLN A 70 -18.96 -0.66 -1.69
CA GLN A 70 -19.79 -1.86 -1.72
C GLN A 70 -21.17 -1.51 -2.28
N ASP A 71 -21.73 -2.44 -3.04
CA ASP A 71 -23.15 -2.47 -3.43
C ASP A 71 -23.71 -1.22 -4.13
N SER A 72 -22.86 -0.39 -4.73
CA SER A 72 -23.29 0.76 -5.53
C SER A 72 -22.76 0.68 -6.95
N ASP A 73 -23.52 1.14 -7.92
CA ASP A 73 -23.06 1.28 -9.32
C ASP A 73 -21.89 2.26 -9.44
N ALA A 74 -21.66 3.08 -8.41
CA ALA A 74 -20.61 4.10 -8.37
C ALA A 74 -19.35 3.65 -7.62
N TRP A 75 -19.23 2.41 -7.13
CA TRP A 75 -18.10 1.97 -6.32
C TRP A 75 -16.73 2.22 -6.97
N THR A 76 -16.63 2.02 -8.29
CA THR A 76 -15.39 2.27 -9.04
C THR A 76 -15.00 3.74 -9.05
N VAL A 77 -15.99 4.64 -9.17
CA VAL A 77 -15.78 6.09 -9.14
C VAL A 77 -15.31 6.52 -7.76
N ASN A 78 -15.97 6.04 -6.72
CA ASN A 78 -15.62 6.35 -5.33
C ASN A 78 -14.20 5.87 -4.99
N VAL A 79 -13.89 4.60 -5.30
CA VAL A 79 -12.55 4.04 -5.08
C VAL A 79 -11.49 4.83 -5.84
N ASN A 80 -11.70 5.13 -7.13
CA ASN A 80 -10.70 5.84 -7.93
C ASN A 80 -10.50 7.27 -7.44
N THR A 81 -11.56 7.95 -6.98
CA THR A 81 -11.45 9.29 -6.40
C THR A 81 -10.57 9.28 -5.16
N ASP A 82 -10.85 8.36 -4.23
CA ASP A 82 -10.08 8.26 -3.00
C ASP A 82 -8.66 7.75 -3.23
N ALA A 83 -8.45 6.85 -4.20
CA ALA A 83 -7.12 6.39 -4.59
C ALA A 83 -6.23 7.52 -5.15
N VAL A 84 -6.80 8.41 -5.97
CA VAL A 84 -6.10 9.61 -6.44
C VAL A 84 -5.76 10.53 -5.27
N ASN A 85 -6.73 10.81 -4.38
CA ASN A 85 -6.55 11.67 -3.21
C ASN A 85 -5.52 11.11 -2.22
N ALA A 86 -5.47 9.78 -2.06
CA ALA A 86 -4.49 9.09 -1.23
C ALA A 86 -3.10 8.93 -1.91
N GLY A 87 -2.97 9.29 -3.19
CA GLY A 87 -1.73 9.18 -3.95
C GLY A 87 -1.39 7.76 -4.41
N LEU A 88 -2.36 6.83 -4.41
CA LEU A 88 -2.10 5.42 -4.79
C LEU A 88 -1.72 5.25 -6.27
N TYR A 89 -2.10 6.19 -7.13
CA TYR A 89 -1.86 6.15 -8.58
C TYR A 89 -0.67 7.02 -9.03
N LYS A 90 0.12 7.53 -8.07
CA LYS A 90 1.35 8.29 -8.38
C LYS A 90 2.29 7.41 -9.23
N GLU A 91 2.84 8.00 -10.32
CA GLU A 91 3.72 7.32 -11.29
C GLU A 91 3.04 6.18 -12.09
N LEU A 92 1.70 6.20 -12.16
CA LEU A 92 0.87 5.25 -12.91
C LEU A 92 -0.18 5.96 -13.76
N GLU A 93 0.08 7.20 -14.18
CA GLU A 93 -0.87 8.07 -14.89
C GLU A 93 -1.31 7.48 -16.25
N ASP A 94 -0.46 6.67 -16.87
CA ASP A 94 -0.71 6.03 -18.16
C ASP A 94 -1.33 4.62 -18.05
N VAL A 95 -1.57 4.13 -16.81
CA VAL A 95 -2.11 2.79 -16.57
C VAL A 95 -3.64 2.79 -16.56
N ASP A 96 -4.25 1.91 -17.34
CA ASP A 96 -5.71 1.69 -17.30
C ASP A 96 -6.09 0.91 -16.04
N MET A 97 -6.60 1.61 -15.03
CA MET A 97 -7.00 1.03 -13.74
C MET A 97 -8.23 0.11 -13.86
N SER A 98 -8.93 0.09 -14.99
CA SER A 98 -10.02 -0.85 -15.24
C SER A 98 -9.54 -2.19 -15.81
N ALA A 99 -8.31 -2.23 -16.33
CA ALA A 99 -7.67 -3.43 -16.85
C ALA A 99 -6.92 -4.24 -15.78
N ALA A 100 -6.53 -5.47 -16.12
CA ALA A 100 -5.68 -6.29 -15.29
C ALA A 100 -4.30 -5.64 -15.11
N LEU A 101 -3.85 -5.52 -13.87
CA LEU A 101 -2.53 -4.96 -13.55
C LEU A 101 -1.39 -5.91 -13.92
N THR A 102 -0.26 -5.35 -14.31
CA THR A 102 1.02 -6.04 -14.26
C THR A 102 1.53 -6.15 -12.82
N ARG A 103 2.52 -7.02 -12.59
CA ARG A 103 3.16 -7.14 -11.26
C ARG A 103 3.93 -5.88 -10.89
N ASP A 104 4.45 -5.17 -11.89
CA ASP A 104 5.21 -3.93 -11.72
C ASP A 104 4.29 -2.79 -11.29
N ASP A 105 3.17 -2.58 -11.99
CA ASP A 105 2.15 -1.60 -11.60
C ASP A 105 1.61 -1.86 -10.19
N ALA A 106 1.36 -3.14 -9.86
CA ALA A 106 0.92 -3.51 -8.53
C ALA A 106 1.99 -3.20 -7.46
N ALA A 107 3.28 -3.43 -7.75
CA ALA A 107 4.37 -3.09 -6.84
C ALA A 107 4.46 -1.58 -6.61
N GLN A 108 4.30 -0.77 -7.67
CA GLN A 108 4.23 0.69 -7.53
C GLN A 108 3.05 1.13 -6.66
N MET A 109 1.86 0.53 -6.84
CA MET A 109 0.71 0.84 -5.98
C MET A 109 0.95 0.47 -4.51
N PHE A 110 1.61 -0.67 -4.23
CA PHE A 110 2.01 -1.02 -2.85
C PHE A 110 3.01 -0.03 -2.28
N TRP A 111 4.00 0.41 -3.06
CA TRP A 111 4.96 1.43 -2.65
C TRP A 111 4.27 2.75 -2.30
N ASN A 112 3.34 3.20 -3.16
CA ASN A 112 2.55 4.39 -2.92
C ASN A 112 1.69 4.26 -1.64
N ALA A 113 1.07 3.10 -1.42
CA ALA A 113 0.27 2.85 -0.22
C ALA A 113 1.10 2.90 1.07
N LEU A 114 2.36 2.44 1.06
CA LEU A 114 3.25 2.58 2.22
C LEU A 114 3.49 4.04 2.60
N GLN A 115 3.52 4.94 1.62
CA GLN A 115 3.71 6.38 1.81
C GLN A 115 2.40 7.14 2.03
N ALA A 116 1.25 6.51 1.82
CA ALA A 116 -0.05 7.11 2.05
C ALA A 116 -0.36 7.22 3.54
N LYS A 117 -1.06 8.30 3.93
CA LYS A 117 -1.52 8.50 5.31
C LYS A 117 -2.65 7.54 5.63
N THR A 118 -2.61 6.97 6.82
CA THR A 118 -3.72 6.18 7.36
C THR A 118 -4.88 7.09 7.76
N VAL A 119 -6.11 6.57 7.71
CA VAL A 119 -7.33 7.28 8.09
C VAL A 119 -7.99 6.63 9.30
N LYS A 120 -8.64 7.46 10.10
CA LYS A 120 -9.49 7.04 11.21
C LYS A 120 -10.75 7.88 11.19
N TYR A 121 -11.90 7.22 11.24
CA TYR A 121 -13.18 7.92 11.35
C TYR A 121 -13.39 8.39 12.79
N LEU A 122 -13.79 9.64 12.94
CA LEU A 122 -14.21 10.16 14.23
C LEU A 122 -15.52 9.52 14.64
N THR A 123 -15.66 9.21 15.93
CA THR A 123 -16.87 8.60 16.49
C THR A 123 -18.00 9.59 16.71
N ASP A 124 -17.78 10.86 16.37
CA ASP A 124 -18.81 11.86 16.37
C ASP A 124 -19.76 11.68 15.16
N SER A 125 -20.92 12.27 15.21
CA SER A 125 -21.97 12.14 14.19
C SER A 125 -21.63 12.83 12.85
N THR A 126 -20.42 13.37 12.68
CA THR A 126 -20.02 14.13 11.48
C THR A 126 -19.50 13.24 10.36
N GLY A 127 -19.05 12.00 10.66
CA GLY A 127 -18.37 11.14 9.69
C GLY A 127 -17.01 11.69 9.23
N ALA A 128 -16.49 12.72 9.93
CA ALA A 128 -15.20 13.29 9.61
C ALA A 128 -14.06 12.29 9.83
N ILE A 129 -13.02 12.39 9.01
CA ILE A 129 -11.83 11.57 9.11
C ILE A 129 -10.67 12.35 9.73
N GLU A 130 -9.87 11.66 10.53
CA GLU A 130 -8.59 12.12 11.04
C GLU A 130 -7.47 11.44 10.26
N TRP A 131 -6.52 12.23 9.76
CA TRP A 131 -5.34 11.73 9.06
C TRP A 131 -4.27 11.32 10.07
N GLY A 132 -3.85 10.06 9.99
CA GLY A 132 -2.77 9.52 10.80
C GLY A 132 -1.39 9.67 10.14
N LYS A 133 -0.42 8.98 10.72
CA LYS A 133 0.89 8.76 10.12
C LYS A 133 0.77 7.96 8.83
N THR A 134 1.81 8.01 7.99
CA THR A 134 1.90 7.11 6.85
C THR A 134 1.92 5.65 7.31
N LEU A 135 1.56 4.73 6.42
CA LEU A 135 1.63 3.30 6.75
C LEU A 135 3.08 2.87 7.05
N LEU A 136 4.04 3.46 6.34
CA LEU A 136 5.48 3.24 6.52
C LEU A 136 5.93 3.66 7.93
N GLU A 137 5.55 4.86 8.38
CA GLU A 137 5.85 5.34 9.73
C GLU A 137 5.16 4.50 10.81
N LYS A 138 3.90 4.15 10.59
CA LYS A 138 3.08 3.43 11.58
C LYS A 138 3.55 1.99 11.82
N VAL A 139 3.97 1.30 10.77
CA VAL A 139 4.30 -0.14 10.81
C VAL A 139 5.79 -0.38 10.99
N TYR A 140 6.63 0.44 10.32
CA TYR A 140 8.08 0.19 10.23
C TYR A 140 8.93 1.22 10.96
N ASN A 141 8.31 2.29 11.52
CA ASN A 141 9.01 3.45 12.07
C ASN A 141 10.01 4.05 11.05
N ALA A 142 9.60 4.05 9.78
CA ALA A 142 10.42 4.48 8.66
C ALA A 142 9.70 5.59 7.88
N TYR A 143 10.46 6.40 7.15
CA TYR A 143 9.95 7.50 6.35
C TYR A 143 10.81 7.71 5.11
N THR A 144 10.28 8.42 4.14
CA THR A 144 11.03 8.83 2.94
C THR A 144 11.37 10.31 3.00
N VAL A 145 12.56 10.66 2.53
CA VAL A 145 13.00 12.05 2.31
C VAL A 145 13.50 12.16 0.87
N GLU A 146 13.01 13.16 0.16
CA GLU A 146 13.44 13.49 -1.19
C GLU A 146 14.27 14.77 -1.17
N GLY A 147 15.41 14.76 -1.83
CA GLY A 147 16.29 15.92 -1.89
C GLY A 147 17.59 15.67 -2.64
N ILE A 148 18.39 16.72 -2.77
CA ILE A 148 19.71 16.61 -3.41
C ILE A 148 20.71 16.08 -2.41
N LEU A 149 21.51 15.07 -2.82
CA LEU A 149 22.66 14.58 -2.08
C LEU A 149 23.78 15.61 -2.15
N THR A 150 24.02 16.33 -1.05
CA THR A 150 24.92 17.51 -1.02
C THR A 150 26.27 17.28 -0.35
N ALA A 151 26.39 16.26 0.50
CA ALA A 151 27.65 15.91 1.16
C ALA A 151 27.76 14.41 1.38
N ILE A 152 29.01 13.94 1.38
CA ILE A 152 29.38 12.54 1.63
C ILE A 152 30.61 12.57 2.54
N ASP A 153 30.56 11.83 3.63
CA ASP A 153 31.68 11.55 4.50
C ASP A 153 31.81 10.03 4.70
N TYR A 154 33.04 9.54 4.85
CA TYR A 154 33.31 8.13 5.08
C TYR A 154 34.18 7.94 6.32
N ASN A 155 33.65 7.20 7.27
CA ASN A 155 34.37 6.84 8.48
C ASN A 155 35.09 5.49 8.29
N VAL A 156 36.40 5.51 8.28
CA VAL A 156 37.26 4.32 8.06
C VAL A 156 37.17 3.34 9.25
N ASP A 157 36.95 3.83 10.45
CA ASP A 157 36.89 2.99 11.67
C ASP A 157 35.60 2.19 11.78
N THR A 158 34.48 2.76 11.34
CA THR A 158 33.16 2.10 11.37
C THR A 158 32.75 1.52 10.02
N GLU A 159 33.48 1.81 8.95
CA GLU A 159 33.18 1.45 7.55
C GLU A 159 31.79 1.98 7.11
N GLU A 160 31.39 3.15 7.62
CA GLU A 160 30.10 3.77 7.33
C GLU A 160 30.26 5.05 6.52
N TYR A 161 29.31 5.27 5.62
CA TYR A 161 29.12 6.52 4.90
C TYR A 161 28.07 7.37 5.62
N THR A 162 28.30 8.68 5.70
CA THR A 162 27.32 9.67 6.10
C THR A 162 26.97 10.53 4.91
N TYR A 163 25.67 10.55 4.54
CA TYR A 163 25.14 11.30 3.42
C TYR A 163 24.25 12.43 3.91
N THR A 164 24.43 13.64 3.35
CA THR A 164 23.52 14.77 3.64
C THR A 164 22.53 14.95 2.50
N VAL A 165 21.24 14.78 2.81
CA VAL A 165 20.13 15.00 1.88
C VAL A 165 19.13 15.94 2.54
N ASP A 166 18.78 17.03 1.86
CA ASP A 166 17.90 18.09 2.38
C ASP A 166 18.32 18.60 3.76
N GLY A 167 19.65 18.75 3.97
CA GLY A 167 20.24 19.24 5.22
C GLY A 167 20.21 18.27 6.40
N LYS A 168 19.72 17.03 6.22
CA LYS A 168 19.72 15.98 7.22
C LYS A 168 20.73 14.89 6.87
N GLU A 169 21.41 14.36 7.88
CA GLU A 169 22.42 13.31 7.73
C GLU A 169 21.81 11.91 7.89
N TYR A 170 22.29 10.99 7.06
CA TYR A 170 21.89 9.58 7.04
C TYR A 170 23.12 8.70 6.96
N THR A 171 23.23 7.67 7.77
CA THR A 171 24.36 6.74 7.81
C THR A 171 23.99 5.39 7.22
N THR A 172 24.94 4.78 6.50
CA THR A 172 24.80 3.44 5.94
C THR A 172 26.17 2.85 5.63
N THR A 173 26.26 1.54 5.57
CA THR A 173 27.46 0.82 5.10
C THR A 173 27.56 0.73 3.57
N GLN A 174 26.52 1.17 2.84
CA GLN A 174 26.49 1.10 1.37
C GLN A 174 27.07 2.38 0.75
N ASP A 175 27.86 2.20 -0.31
CA ASP A 175 28.43 3.31 -1.08
C ASP A 175 27.44 3.79 -2.15
N PHE A 176 26.92 4.99 -1.95
CA PHE A 176 26.06 5.73 -2.89
C PHE A 176 26.74 6.99 -3.44
N SER A 177 28.07 7.09 -3.35
CA SER A 177 28.83 8.28 -3.76
C SER A 177 28.61 8.68 -5.23
N ALA A 178 28.31 7.72 -6.09
CA ALA A 178 27.96 7.97 -7.49
C ALA A 178 26.68 8.83 -7.68
N LEU A 179 25.85 8.95 -6.64
CA LEU A 179 24.61 9.76 -6.66
C LEU A 179 24.84 11.21 -6.19
N PHE A 180 26.09 11.61 -5.93
CA PHE A 180 26.39 12.98 -5.50
C PHE A 180 25.83 14.03 -6.47
N ALA A 181 25.23 15.08 -5.91
CA ALA A 181 24.53 16.15 -6.62
C ALA A 181 23.27 15.72 -7.41
N MET A 182 22.80 14.48 -7.24
CA MET A 182 21.52 14.02 -7.80
C MET A 182 20.37 14.23 -6.83
N ASN A 183 19.16 14.37 -7.36
CA ASN A 183 17.94 14.25 -6.56
C ASN A 183 17.72 12.77 -6.22
N VAL A 184 17.62 12.48 -4.95
CA VAL A 184 17.49 11.10 -4.43
C VAL A 184 16.32 10.99 -3.49
N THR A 185 15.73 9.80 -3.40
CA THR A 185 14.76 9.45 -2.35
C THR A 185 15.44 8.52 -1.36
N VAL A 186 15.58 8.97 -0.13
CA VAL A 186 16.13 8.18 0.98
C VAL A 186 14.99 7.54 1.73
N LEU A 187 15.04 6.22 1.90
CA LEU A 187 14.22 5.49 2.86
C LEU A 187 15.02 5.37 4.16
N ALA A 188 14.57 6.06 5.18
CA ALA A 188 15.21 6.11 6.49
C ALA A 188 14.33 5.48 7.57
N LYS A 189 14.95 5.04 8.64
CA LYS A 189 14.30 4.53 9.84
C LYS A 189 14.83 5.29 11.04
N ASP A 190 13.93 5.69 11.93
CA ASP A 190 14.32 6.22 13.24
C ASP A 190 14.70 5.05 14.14
N ASP A 191 15.83 5.16 14.84
CA ASP A 191 16.33 4.20 15.84
C ASP A 191 15.48 4.19 17.12
#